data_97661f533806989bf9fee1d878a2d9e6
#
_entry.id   97661f533806989bf9fee1d878a2d9e6
#
_cell.length_a   1.000
_cell.length_b   1.000
_cell.length_c   1.000
_cell.angle_alpha   90.00
_cell.angle_beta   90.00
_cell.angle_gamma   90.00
#
_symmetry.space_group_name_H-M   'P 1'
#
loop_
_entity.id
_entity.type
_entity.pdbx_description
1 polymer ?
#
loop_
_entity_poly.entity_id
_entity_poly.type
_entity_poly.pdbx_seq_one_letter_code
_entity_poly.pdbx_strand_id
1 'polypeptide(L)'
;MATSSTPGHFSALGVYVAAGSRYETDRLRGCTHILDRLAFRSTANYSARTMAETLELLGGNYQCTSAREAIMYQASVFNRDVKSMLELMGETVRVPQLTQGEIDEQKLATQYEIDEVWQKPDLILPELLHSTAYGGETLGSPLLCPREIVPSISKYYLSDYRNKLYVPENTVLSFVGVDHETATKYATETFGDWESTHPPINCPAATYTGGETCIPPAPTFGNLPELYHIQVAFEGLPIDHPDIYALATLQTLLGGGGSFSAGGPGKGMYSRLYTHVLNQYYFVENCVAFNHAYSDSGLFGISMSCIPEAAAQAVEIIAMQLHNCFANDKLRLQEDEVSRAKNQLKSSLLMNLESKLVELEDMGRQVLLHNRKVPVSEMIDCIDKVTPADLERVAATVFTGNTKNAGTGSGKPTIVMQGKREAFGDIDGVFKHYGLGK
;
A
#
# COMPACT_ATOMS: atom_id res chain seq x y z
N MET A 1 3.90 22.12 2.16
CA MET A 1 3.72 22.13 0.69
C MET A 1 4.99 21.67 0.00
N ALA A 2 4.87 20.87 -1.07
CA ALA A 2 6.00 20.40 -1.87
C ALA A 2 5.77 20.73 -3.35
N THR A 3 6.83 21.08 -4.08
CA THR A 3 6.76 21.46 -5.50
C THR A 3 7.91 20.87 -6.30
N SER A 4 7.62 20.49 -7.55
CA SER A 4 8.60 20.07 -8.54
C SER A 4 8.32 20.81 -9.87
N SER A 5 9.37 21.28 -10.53
CA SER A 5 9.24 22.09 -11.75
C SER A 5 9.42 21.29 -13.04
N THR A 6 9.06 20.00 -13.03
CA THR A 6 9.16 19.14 -14.21
C THR A 6 8.39 19.74 -15.41
N PRO A 7 9.03 20.06 -16.53
CA PRO A 7 8.38 20.76 -17.65
C PRO A 7 7.36 19.90 -18.37
N GLY A 8 6.41 20.52 -19.06
CA GLY A 8 5.40 19.85 -19.89
C GLY A 8 4.13 20.67 -20.05
N HIS A 9 3.14 20.14 -20.76
CA HIS A 9 1.85 20.79 -21.02
C HIS A 9 0.82 20.53 -19.92
N PHE A 10 1.03 19.49 -19.12
CA PHE A 10 0.20 19.11 -17.99
C PHE A 10 0.95 19.34 -16.68
N SER A 11 0.20 19.69 -15.67
CA SER A 11 0.66 19.73 -14.28
C SER A 11 -0.13 18.73 -13.46
N ALA A 12 0.53 18.13 -12.48
CA ALA A 12 -0.13 17.32 -11.48
C ALA A 12 -0.18 18.05 -10.15
N LEU A 13 -1.30 17.93 -9.43
CA LEU A 13 -1.52 18.54 -8.14
C LEU A 13 -2.28 17.57 -7.22
N GLY A 14 -2.02 17.67 -5.93
CA GLY A 14 -2.64 16.78 -4.96
C GLY A 14 -2.77 17.36 -3.58
N VAL A 15 -3.80 16.90 -2.88
CA VAL A 15 -4.04 17.16 -1.47
C VAL A 15 -3.95 15.82 -0.74
N TYR A 16 -3.02 15.73 0.20
CA TYR A 16 -2.72 14.54 0.98
C TYR A 16 -3.08 14.82 2.43
N VAL A 17 -4.01 14.06 2.96
CA VAL A 17 -4.47 14.21 4.34
C VAL A 17 -4.02 13.00 5.14
N ALA A 18 -3.37 13.22 6.29
CA ALA A 18 -3.05 12.16 7.25
C ALA A 18 -4.34 11.64 7.90
N ALA A 19 -5.12 10.94 7.10
CA ALA A 19 -6.40 10.35 7.41
C ALA A 19 -6.52 9.05 6.62
N GLY A 20 -6.64 7.93 7.28
CA GLY A 20 -6.72 6.61 6.64
C GLY A 20 -7.37 5.63 7.58
N SER A 21 -7.52 4.37 7.18
CA SER A 21 -8.15 3.36 8.03
C SER A 21 -7.43 3.15 9.36
N ARG A 22 -6.13 3.44 9.43
CA ARG A 22 -5.34 3.41 10.66
C ARG A 22 -5.89 4.28 11.78
N TYR A 23 -6.52 5.40 11.44
CA TYR A 23 -7.06 6.39 12.39
C TYR A 23 -8.51 6.13 12.75
N GLU A 24 -9.11 5.09 12.21
CA GLU A 24 -10.47 4.68 12.54
C GLU A 24 -10.51 3.99 13.89
N THR A 25 -11.47 4.39 14.69
CA THR A 25 -11.86 3.66 15.90
C THR A 25 -13.01 2.71 15.57
N ASP A 26 -13.34 1.76 16.45
CA ASP A 26 -14.47 0.83 16.22
C ASP A 26 -15.77 1.53 15.79
N ARG A 27 -16.01 2.73 16.34
CA ARG A 27 -17.20 3.54 16.02
C ARG A 27 -17.14 4.18 14.63
N LEU A 28 -15.94 4.40 14.11
CA LEU A 28 -15.68 5.13 12.86
C LEU A 28 -15.20 4.22 11.74
N ARG A 29 -15.22 2.89 11.95
CA ARG A 29 -14.79 1.92 10.94
C ARG A 29 -15.54 2.09 9.64
N GLY A 30 -14.80 2.07 8.53
CA GLY A 30 -15.31 2.22 7.18
C GLY A 30 -15.57 3.66 6.74
N CYS A 31 -15.37 4.67 7.61
CA CYS A 31 -15.54 6.07 7.23
C CYS A 31 -14.58 6.46 6.10
N THR A 32 -13.33 5.99 6.15
CA THR A 32 -12.31 6.27 5.13
C THR A 32 -12.75 5.81 3.75
N HIS A 33 -13.25 4.57 3.66
CA HIS A 33 -13.73 3.98 2.39
C HIS A 33 -14.92 4.77 1.81
N ILE A 34 -15.91 5.10 2.63
CA ILE A 34 -17.08 5.86 2.16
C ILE A 34 -16.68 7.30 1.77
N LEU A 35 -15.77 7.94 2.50
CA LEU A 35 -15.28 9.28 2.16
C LEU A 35 -14.53 9.31 0.84
N ASP A 36 -13.76 8.27 0.54
CA ASP A 36 -13.13 8.08 -0.77
C ASP A 36 -14.19 8.07 -1.89
N ARG A 37 -15.27 7.30 -1.73
CA ARG A 37 -16.36 7.20 -2.70
C ARG A 37 -17.22 8.48 -2.80
N LEU A 38 -17.21 9.32 -1.77
CA LEU A 38 -17.89 10.63 -1.75
C LEU A 38 -17.01 11.78 -2.24
N ALA A 39 -15.75 11.52 -2.62
CA ALA A 39 -14.88 12.53 -3.18
C ALA A 39 -15.45 13.12 -4.48
N PHE A 40 -15.29 14.42 -4.66
CA PHE A 40 -15.76 15.17 -5.84
C PHE A 40 -17.27 15.08 -6.08
N ARG A 41 -18.08 14.90 -5.01
CA ARG A 41 -19.54 15.00 -5.02
C ARG A 41 -19.98 16.42 -4.63
N SER A 42 -21.16 16.60 -4.09
CA SER A 42 -21.66 17.93 -3.72
C SER A 42 -20.84 18.60 -2.61
N THR A 43 -20.65 19.89 -2.72
CA THR A 43 -19.98 20.76 -1.74
C THR A 43 -20.90 21.92 -1.36
N ALA A 44 -20.43 22.81 -0.49
CA ALA A 44 -21.20 23.98 -0.11
C ALA A 44 -21.57 24.87 -1.32
N ASN A 45 -20.68 24.95 -2.33
CA ASN A 45 -20.83 25.85 -3.47
C ASN A 45 -21.18 25.14 -4.79
N TYR A 46 -21.01 23.82 -4.87
CA TYR A 46 -21.25 23.04 -6.10
C TYR A 46 -22.24 21.90 -5.82
N SER A 47 -23.26 21.77 -6.66
CA SER A 47 -24.05 20.55 -6.71
C SER A 47 -23.20 19.40 -7.28
N ALA A 48 -23.54 18.14 -6.99
CA ALA A 48 -22.83 16.98 -7.56
C ALA A 48 -22.78 17.02 -9.10
N ARG A 49 -23.88 17.46 -9.72
CA ARG A 49 -23.96 17.64 -11.18
C ARG A 49 -23.00 18.73 -11.67
N THR A 50 -23.01 19.92 -11.05
CA THR A 50 -22.15 21.04 -11.45
C THR A 50 -20.68 20.70 -11.23
N MET A 51 -20.34 19.97 -10.14
CA MET A 51 -19.00 19.46 -9.89
C MET A 51 -18.52 18.56 -11.03
N ALA A 52 -19.33 17.56 -11.39
CA ALA A 52 -19.02 16.63 -12.47
C ALA A 52 -18.86 17.35 -13.84
N GLU A 53 -19.81 18.23 -14.19
CA GLU A 53 -19.75 19.02 -15.43
C GLU A 53 -18.49 19.91 -15.48
N THR A 54 -18.08 20.50 -14.35
CA THR A 54 -16.87 21.33 -14.29
C THR A 54 -15.61 20.49 -14.45
N LEU A 55 -15.53 19.34 -13.78
CA LEU A 55 -14.40 18.40 -13.89
C LEU A 55 -14.26 17.85 -15.32
N GLU A 56 -15.36 17.50 -15.98
CA GLU A 56 -15.36 17.06 -17.37
C GLU A 56 -14.87 18.17 -18.34
N LEU A 57 -15.25 19.43 -18.10
CA LEU A 57 -14.77 20.57 -18.90
C LEU A 57 -13.27 20.80 -18.78
N LEU A 58 -12.67 20.49 -17.64
CA LEU A 58 -11.20 20.56 -17.46
C LEU A 58 -10.46 19.47 -18.26
N GLY A 59 -11.13 18.38 -18.60
CA GLY A 59 -10.58 17.29 -19.44
C GLY A 59 -9.37 16.60 -18.89
N GLY A 60 -9.12 16.71 -17.57
CA GLY A 60 -8.01 16.09 -16.87
C GLY A 60 -8.38 14.76 -16.21
N ASN A 61 -7.37 14.10 -15.66
CA ASN A 61 -7.58 12.95 -14.79
C ASN A 61 -7.67 13.45 -13.34
N TYR A 62 -8.64 12.95 -12.60
CA TYR A 62 -8.77 13.20 -11.17
C TYR A 62 -9.18 11.92 -10.46
N GLN A 63 -8.70 11.74 -9.24
CA GLN A 63 -9.01 10.58 -8.42
C GLN A 63 -8.89 10.90 -6.93
N CYS A 64 -9.60 10.14 -6.14
CA CYS A 64 -9.37 10.00 -4.70
C CYS A 64 -8.95 8.56 -4.44
N THR A 65 -7.99 8.37 -3.56
CA THR A 65 -7.54 7.05 -3.14
C THR A 65 -7.33 7.05 -1.64
N SER A 66 -7.98 6.15 -0.95
CA SER A 66 -7.77 5.91 0.47
C SER A 66 -6.71 4.84 0.69
N ALA A 67 -5.86 5.09 1.67
CA ALA A 67 -4.82 4.17 2.13
C ALA A 67 -4.89 4.02 3.65
N ARG A 68 -4.00 3.22 4.24
CA ARG A 68 -4.02 3.02 5.70
C ARG A 68 -3.66 4.28 6.47
N GLU A 69 -2.73 5.08 5.95
CA GLU A 69 -2.21 6.28 6.64
C GLU A 69 -2.63 7.61 6.02
N ALA A 70 -3.22 7.59 4.82
CA ALA A 70 -3.58 8.81 4.11
C ALA A 70 -4.81 8.64 3.23
N ILE A 71 -5.54 9.74 3.00
CA ILE A 71 -6.44 9.90 1.87
C ILE A 71 -5.80 10.91 0.92
N MET A 72 -5.76 10.57 -0.36
CA MET A 72 -5.05 11.28 -1.40
C MET A 72 -6.01 11.74 -2.49
N TYR A 73 -6.15 13.04 -2.65
CA TYR A 73 -6.87 13.66 -3.76
C TYR A 73 -5.84 14.10 -4.78
N GLN A 74 -5.91 13.57 -5.98
CA GLN A 74 -4.90 13.79 -7.02
C GLN A 74 -5.55 14.16 -8.34
N ALA A 75 -4.92 15.05 -9.10
CA ALA A 75 -5.33 15.37 -10.45
C ALA A 75 -4.15 15.71 -11.35
N SER A 76 -4.35 15.50 -12.66
CA SER A 76 -3.46 15.95 -13.72
C SER A 76 -4.29 16.72 -14.75
N VAL A 77 -3.99 17.99 -14.92
CA VAL A 77 -4.73 18.91 -15.79
C VAL A 77 -3.77 19.73 -16.66
N PHE A 78 -4.29 20.43 -17.67
CA PHE A 78 -3.47 21.40 -18.40
C PHE A 78 -2.95 22.50 -17.46
N ASN A 79 -1.76 23.02 -17.73
CA ASN A 79 -1.11 24.04 -16.90
C ASN A 79 -1.99 25.26 -16.63
N ARG A 80 -2.85 25.65 -17.59
CA ARG A 80 -3.78 26.79 -17.45
C ARG A 80 -4.91 26.53 -16.45
N ASP A 81 -5.24 25.25 -16.20
CA ASP A 81 -6.41 24.82 -15.44
C ASP A 81 -6.07 24.43 -13.99
N VAL A 82 -4.78 24.54 -13.61
CA VAL A 82 -4.26 24.18 -12.28
C VAL A 82 -5.02 24.89 -11.15
N LYS A 83 -5.25 26.19 -11.30
CA LYS A 83 -5.96 27.01 -10.30
C LYS A 83 -7.37 26.50 -10.09
N SER A 84 -8.14 26.34 -11.18
CA SER A 84 -9.52 25.86 -11.12
C SER A 84 -9.63 24.46 -10.52
N MET A 85 -8.69 23.56 -10.87
CA MET A 85 -8.68 22.21 -10.28
C MET A 85 -8.36 22.26 -8.78
N LEU A 86 -7.43 23.10 -8.35
CA LEU A 86 -7.12 23.25 -6.93
C LEU A 86 -8.31 23.80 -6.13
N GLU A 87 -9.07 24.74 -6.70
CA GLU A 87 -10.31 25.25 -6.10
C GLU A 87 -11.34 24.14 -5.90
N LEU A 88 -11.56 23.26 -6.91
CA LEU A 88 -12.44 22.11 -6.80
C LEU A 88 -11.97 21.07 -5.75
N MET A 89 -10.66 20.85 -5.67
CA MET A 89 -10.08 20.01 -4.60
C MET A 89 -10.28 20.66 -3.23
N GLY A 90 -10.08 21.97 -3.12
CA GLY A 90 -10.33 22.74 -1.89
C GLY A 90 -11.78 22.61 -1.43
N GLU A 91 -12.73 22.74 -2.34
CA GLU A 91 -14.17 22.51 -2.06
C GLU A 91 -14.41 21.10 -1.54
N THR A 92 -13.88 20.08 -2.24
CA THR A 92 -14.05 18.67 -1.89
C THR A 92 -13.45 18.34 -0.51
N VAL A 93 -12.25 18.89 -0.23
CA VAL A 93 -11.52 18.59 1.01
C VAL A 93 -12.04 19.40 2.19
N ARG A 94 -12.46 20.65 1.99
CA ARG A 94 -12.80 21.56 3.09
C ARG A 94 -14.28 21.54 3.43
N VAL A 95 -15.17 21.55 2.41
CA VAL A 95 -16.61 21.85 2.61
C VAL A 95 -17.55 20.89 1.84
N PRO A 96 -17.35 19.56 1.85
CA PRO A 96 -18.31 18.63 1.23
C PRO A 96 -19.64 18.67 1.96
N GLN A 97 -20.75 18.55 1.23
CA GLN A 97 -22.08 18.55 1.82
C GLN A 97 -22.44 17.24 2.52
N LEU A 98 -21.94 16.11 2.03
CA LEU A 98 -22.24 14.77 2.54
C LEU A 98 -23.76 14.58 2.70
N THR A 99 -24.50 14.76 1.59
CA THR A 99 -25.97 14.63 1.62
C THR A 99 -26.38 13.18 1.89
N GLN A 100 -27.52 12.99 2.56
CA GLN A 100 -27.99 11.64 2.87
C GLN A 100 -28.21 10.79 1.60
N GLY A 101 -28.70 11.42 0.53
CA GLY A 101 -28.89 10.72 -0.75
C GLY A 101 -27.59 10.20 -1.36
N GLU A 102 -26.53 11.01 -1.36
CA GLU A 102 -25.20 10.59 -1.84
C GLU A 102 -24.60 9.48 -0.97
N ILE A 103 -24.77 9.59 0.36
CA ILE A 103 -24.31 8.55 1.30
C ILE A 103 -25.01 7.22 1.02
N ASP A 104 -26.34 7.24 0.85
CA ASP A 104 -27.12 6.03 0.61
C ASP A 104 -26.81 5.40 -0.76
N GLU A 105 -26.55 6.22 -1.80
CA GLU A 105 -26.06 5.77 -3.09
C GLU A 105 -24.70 5.06 -2.94
N GLN A 106 -23.74 5.68 -2.22
CA GLN A 106 -22.41 5.10 -2.04
C GLN A 106 -22.42 3.85 -1.15
N LYS A 107 -23.31 3.74 -0.18
CA LYS A 107 -23.49 2.48 0.58
C LYS A 107 -23.84 1.30 -0.32
N LEU A 108 -24.75 1.50 -1.28
CA LEU A 108 -25.11 0.44 -2.24
C LEU A 108 -23.90 0.06 -3.11
N ALA A 109 -23.20 1.05 -3.66
CA ALA A 109 -22.00 0.81 -4.46
C ALA A 109 -20.91 0.06 -3.65
N THR A 110 -20.70 0.45 -2.40
CA THR A 110 -19.74 -0.18 -1.48
C THR A 110 -20.09 -1.65 -1.21
N GLN A 111 -21.38 -1.99 -1.06
CA GLN A 111 -21.79 -3.39 -0.86
C GLN A 111 -21.41 -4.28 -2.06
N TYR A 112 -21.63 -3.79 -3.29
CA TYR A 112 -21.23 -4.50 -4.50
C TYR A 112 -19.71 -4.63 -4.61
N GLU A 113 -18.98 -3.57 -4.28
CA GLU A 113 -17.52 -3.57 -4.30
C GLU A 113 -16.94 -4.59 -3.30
N ILE A 114 -17.48 -4.65 -2.09
CA ILE A 114 -17.09 -5.64 -1.07
C ILE A 114 -17.29 -7.05 -1.63
N ASP A 115 -18.46 -7.33 -2.23
CA ASP A 115 -18.76 -8.64 -2.81
C ASP A 115 -17.78 -9.01 -3.94
N GLU A 116 -17.40 -8.03 -4.76
CA GLU A 116 -16.43 -8.22 -5.85
C GLU A 116 -15.02 -8.47 -5.32
N VAL A 117 -14.57 -7.71 -4.32
CA VAL A 117 -13.23 -7.85 -3.72
C VAL A 117 -13.07 -9.20 -3.04
N TRP A 118 -14.11 -9.68 -2.33
CA TRP A 118 -14.08 -10.99 -1.68
C TRP A 118 -13.97 -12.17 -2.65
N GLN A 119 -14.29 -11.97 -3.93
CA GLN A 119 -14.11 -12.99 -4.98
C GLN A 119 -12.72 -12.97 -5.60
N LYS A 120 -11.89 -11.97 -5.30
CA LYS A 120 -10.56 -11.77 -5.89
C LYS A 120 -9.47 -12.00 -4.83
N PRO A 121 -8.80 -13.17 -4.85
CA PRO A 121 -7.73 -13.50 -3.89
C PRO A 121 -6.66 -12.42 -3.79
N ASP A 122 -6.25 -11.87 -4.93
CA ASP A 122 -5.19 -10.84 -5.00
C ASP A 122 -5.56 -9.54 -4.28
N LEU A 123 -6.84 -9.27 -4.06
CA LEU A 123 -7.32 -8.07 -3.37
C LEU A 123 -7.64 -8.35 -1.90
N ILE A 124 -8.30 -9.48 -1.59
CA ILE A 124 -8.75 -9.75 -0.22
C ILE A 124 -7.63 -10.29 0.68
N LEU A 125 -6.69 -11.10 0.14
CA LEU A 125 -5.64 -11.68 0.99
C LEU A 125 -4.69 -10.65 1.58
N PRO A 126 -4.25 -9.58 0.87
CA PRO A 126 -3.48 -8.49 1.49
C PRO A 126 -4.24 -7.75 2.60
N GLU A 127 -5.57 -7.60 2.49
CA GLU A 127 -6.39 -7.01 3.55
C GLU A 127 -6.41 -7.90 4.80
N LEU A 128 -6.67 -9.18 4.62
CA LEU A 128 -6.66 -10.16 5.71
C LEU A 128 -5.27 -10.30 6.33
N LEU A 129 -4.20 -10.17 5.51
CA LEU A 129 -2.82 -10.20 5.99
C LEU A 129 -2.56 -9.08 6.98
N HIS A 130 -2.95 -7.83 6.65
CA HIS A 130 -2.79 -6.70 7.56
C HIS A 130 -3.64 -6.86 8.82
N SER A 131 -4.91 -7.25 8.66
CA SER A 131 -5.79 -7.48 9.80
C SER A 131 -5.23 -8.54 10.75
N THR A 132 -4.71 -9.64 10.22
CA THR A 132 -4.09 -10.71 11.02
C THR A 132 -2.77 -10.22 11.66
N ALA A 133 -1.94 -9.52 10.90
CA ALA A 133 -0.63 -9.05 11.35
C ALA A 133 -0.70 -8.07 12.52
N TYR A 134 -1.72 -7.22 12.56
CA TYR A 134 -1.87 -6.15 13.56
C TYR A 134 -3.14 -6.32 14.43
N GLY A 135 -3.71 -7.51 14.48
CA GLY A 135 -4.87 -7.82 15.35
C GLY A 135 -6.13 -6.99 15.05
N GLY A 136 -6.29 -6.49 13.82
CA GLY A 136 -7.43 -5.69 13.42
C GLY A 136 -7.42 -4.23 13.89
N GLU A 137 -6.33 -3.78 14.51
CA GLU A 137 -6.15 -2.42 15.05
C GLU A 137 -5.06 -1.66 14.29
N THR A 138 -5.10 -0.34 14.31
CA THR A 138 -4.11 0.53 13.66
C THR A 138 -3.88 0.15 12.18
N LEU A 139 -2.68 -0.33 11.80
CA LEU A 139 -2.40 -0.81 10.45
C LEU A 139 -3.19 -2.06 10.06
N GLY A 140 -3.80 -2.75 11.01
CA GLY A 140 -4.72 -3.88 10.78
C GLY A 140 -6.16 -3.46 10.53
N SER A 141 -6.52 -2.19 10.71
CA SER A 141 -7.85 -1.68 10.38
C SER A 141 -8.12 -1.86 8.88
N PRO A 142 -9.26 -2.45 8.48
CA PRO A 142 -9.52 -2.75 7.08
C PRO A 142 -9.65 -1.47 6.24
N LEU A 143 -9.16 -1.52 5.00
CA LEU A 143 -9.40 -0.46 4.01
C LEU A 143 -10.86 -0.51 3.52
N LEU A 144 -11.41 -1.71 3.37
CA LEU A 144 -12.81 -1.89 3.01
C LEU A 144 -13.69 -1.68 4.25
N CYS A 145 -14.77 -0.95 4.09
CA CYS A 145 -15.80 -0.86 5.14
C CYS A 145 -16.33 -2.26 5.45
N PRO A 146 -16.31 -2.71 6.71
CA PRO A 146 -16.92 -4.01 7.05
C PRO A 146 -18.39 -4.04 6.65
N ARG A 147 -18.82 -5.15 6.04
CA ARG A 147 -20.18 -5.28 5.45
C ARG A 147 -21.29 -4.97 6.44
N GLU A 148 -21.12 -5.42 7.67
CA GLU A 148 -22.06 -5.21 8.77
C GLU A 148 -22.14 -3.74 9.24
N ILE A 149 -21.09 -2.96 8.97
CA ILE A 149 -21.02 -1.54 9.34
C ILE A 149 -21.64 -0.64 8.29
N VAL A 150 -21.60 -1.00 6.99
CA VAL A 150 -22.11 -0.18 5.88
C VAL A 150 -23.51 0.43 6.16
N PRO A 151 -24.51 -0.33 6.65
CA PRO A 151 -25.85 0.23 6.92
C PRO A 151 -25.82 1.33 7.98
N SER A 152 -24.92 1.26 8.95
CA SER A 152 -24.85 2.19 10.10
C SER A 152 -24.15 3.51 9.78
N ILE A 153 -23.35 3.57 8.69
CA ILE A 153 -22.64 4.79 8.28
C ILE A 153 -23.66 5.92 8.05
N SER A 154 -23.38 7.07 8.62
CA SER A 154 -24.23 8.26 8.51
C SER A 154 -23.40 9.52 8.37
N LYS A 155 -24.05 10.62 7.94
CA LYS A 155 -23.40 11.94 7.89
C LYS A 155 -22.70 12.30 9.22
N TYR A 156 -23.29 11.91 10.34
CA TYR A 156 -22.73 12.19 11.67
C TYR A 156 -21.33 11.55 11.83
N TYR A 157 -21.19 10.26 11.51
CA TYR A 157 -19.90 9.56 11.64
C TYR A 157 -18.85 10.07 10.64
N LEU A 158 -19.26 10.32 9.41
CA LEU A 158 -18.38 10.88 8.39
C LEU A 158 -17.88 12.29 8.76
N SER A 159 -18.80 13.13 9.29
CA SER A 159 -18.43 14.47 9.76
C SER A 159 -17.53 14.41 11.01
N ASP A 160 -17.80 13.52 11.97
CA ASP A 160 -16.97 13.34 13.16
C ASP A 160 -15.54 12.91 12.77
N TYR A 161 -15.42 11.94 11.86
CA TYR A 161 -14.13 11.51 11.32
C TYR A 161 -13.38 12.66 10.65
N ARG A 162 -14.06 13.38 9.75
CA ARG A 162 -13.46 14.50 9.03
C ARG A 162 -13.02 15.64 9.96
N ASN A 163 -13.88 16.06 10.87
CA ASN A 163 -13.60 17.15 11.79
C ASN A 163 -12.34 16.89 12.64
N LYS A 164 -12.04 15.62 12.93
CA LYS A 164 -10.86 15.23 13.69
C LYS A 164 -9.58 15.19 12.87
N LEU A 165 -9.65 14.79 11.61
CA LEU A 165 -8.47 14.45 10.80
C LEU A 165 -8.17 15.46 9.70
N TYR A 166 -9.20 16.11 9.13
CA TYR A 166 -9.05 17.07 8.05
C TYR A 166 -8.77 18.46 8.63
N VAL A 167 -7.53 18.65 9.03
CA VAL A 167 -7.01 19.90 9.58
C VAL A 167 -5.75 20.31 8.82
N PRO A 168 -5.40 21.60 8.77
CA PRO A 168 -4.22 22.07 8.03
C PRO A 168 -2.93 21.36 8.39
N GLU A 169 -2.74 21.05 9.68
CA GLU A 169 -1.53 20.41 10.23
C GLU A 169 -1.36 18.97 9.71
N ASN A 170 -2.46 18.32 9.37
CA ASN A 170 -2.48 16.95 8.83
C ASN A 170 -2.51 16.92 7.30
N THR A 171 -2.36 18.09 6.64
CA THR A 171 -2.57 18.19 5.20
C THR A 171 -1.33 18.68 4.48
N VAL A 172 -0.96 18.00 3.40
CA VAL A 172 0.13 18.38 2.51
C VAL A 172 -0.43 18.68 1.12
N LEU A 173 -0.05 19.81 0.57
CA LEU A 173 -0.29 20.16 -0.83
C LEU A 173 0.97 19.84 -1.64
N SER A 174 0.82 19.15 -2.76
CA SER A 174 1.91 18.77 -3.65
C SER A 174 1.61 19.21 -5.07
N PHE A 175 2.64 19.70 -5.80
CA PHE A 175 2.53 20.16 -7.18
C PHE A 175 3.72 19.69 -8.00
N VAL A 176 3.46 19.17 -9.20
CA VAL A 176 4.48 18.80 -10.19
C VAL A 176 4.18 19.52 -11.50
N GLY A 177 5.18 20.23 -12.03
CA GLY A 177 5.05 21.02 -13.25
C GLY A 177 4.51 22.42 -13.01
N VAL A 178 4.49 22.90 -11.76
CA VAL A 178 4.12 24.27 -11.36
C VAL A 178 5.29 24.89 -10.64
N ASP A 179 5.64 26.14 -10.96
CA ASP A 179 6.67 26.85 -10.23
C ASP A 179 6.24 27.12 -8.78
N HIS A 180 7.22 27.24 -7.89
CA HIS A 180 6.96 27.33 -6.44
C HIS A 180 6.17 28.60 -6.05
N GLU A 181 6.42 29.72 -6.70
CA GLU A 181 5.76 31.00 -6.40
C GLU A 181 4.27 30.93 -6.78
N THR A 182 3.98 30.44 -7.99
CA THR A 182 2.61 30.25 -8.47
C THR A 182 1.86 29.22 -7.61
N ALA A 183 2.50 28.08 -7.27
CA ALA A 183 1.92 27.08 -6.40
C ALA A 183 1.59 27.65 -5.01
N THR A 184 2.50 28.44 -4.43
CA THR A 184 2.31 29.09 -3.13
C THR A 184 1.14 30.07 -3.17
N LYS A 185 1.06 30.88 -4.24
CA LYS A 185 -0.05 31.80 -4.43
C LYS A 185 -1.39 31.08 -4.47
N TYR A 186 -1.53 30.06 -5.32
CA TYR A 186 -2.78 29.29 -5.45
C TYR A 186 -3.14 28.55 -4.16
N ALA A 187 -2.15 27.94 -3.50
CA ALA A 187 -2.35 27.29 -2.21
C ALA A 187 -2.86 28.25 -1.14
N THR A 188 -2.29 29.49 -1.08
CA THR A 188 -2.71 30.51 -0.13
C THR A 188 -4.12 31.02 -0.45
N GLU A 189 -4.46 31.23 -1.71
CA GLU A 189 -5.81 31.64 -2.13
C GLU A 189 -6.88 30.60 -1.79
N THR A 190 -6.56 29.30 -1.88
CA THR A 190 -7.53 28.21 -1.69
C THR A 190 -7.60 27.68 -0.25
N PHE A 191 -6.47 27.64 0.47
CA PHE A 191 -6.36 27.01 1.78
C PHE A 191 -5.87 27.96 2.89
N GLY A 192 -5.48 29.19 2.58
CA GLY A 192 -4.84 30.09 3.53
C GLY A 192 -5.73 30.55 4.69
N ASP A 193 -7.04 30.49 4.53
CA ASP A 193 -8.05 30.80 5.54
C ASP A 193 -8.55 29.54 6.30
N TRP A 194 -7.95 28.37 6.04
CA TRP A 194 -8.34 27.15 6.72
C TRP A 194 -7.74 27.08 8.12
N GLU A 195 -8.59 27.20 9.12
CA GLU A 195 -8.19 27.17 10.53
C GLU A 195 -8.28 25.76 11.11
N SER A 196 -7.36 25.45 12.00
CA SER A 196 -7.40 24.22 12.77
C SER A 196 -8.52 24.26 13.81
N THR A 197 -9.39 23.26 13.76
CA THR A 197 -10.51 23.14 14.71
C THR A 197 -10.22 22.20 15.88
N HIS A 198 -9.21 21.35 15.73
CA HIS A 198 -8.83 20.34 16.72
C HIS A 198 -7.31 20.12 16.72
N PRO A 199 -6.71 19.78 17.87
CA PRO A 199 -5.31 19.39 17.90
C PRO A 199 -5.09 18.12 17.08
N PRO A 200 -3.89 17.92 16.49
CA PRO A 200 -3.55 16.70 15.76
C PRO A 200 -3.81 15.45 16.61
N ILE A 201 -4.38 14.41 15.98
CA ILE A 201 -4.61 13.14 16.68
C ILE A 201 -3.27 12.41 16.82
N ASN A 202 -2.96 12.03 18.05
CA ASN A 202 -1.85 11.12 18.30
C ASN A 202 -2.32 9.67 18.06
N CYS A 203 -1.87 9.08 16.97
CA CYS A 203 -2.14 7.68 16.69
C CYS A 203 -1.15 6.79 17.45
N PRO A 204 -1.60 5.74 18.15
CA PRO A 204 -0.70 4.80 18.80
C PRO A 204 0.17 4.06 17.77
N ALA A 205 1.38 3.67 18.20
CA ALA A 205 2.24 2.84 17.37
C ALA A 205 1.57 1.51 17.03
N ALA A 206 1.76 1.03 15.81
CA ALA A 206 1.21 -0.24 15.38
C ALA A 206 1.91 -1.40 16.10
N THR A 207 1.13 -2.29 16.71
CA THR A 207 1.66 -3.46 17.41
C THR A 207 1.50 -4.69 16.53
N TYR A 208 2.62 -5.27 16.12
CA TYR A 208 2.61 -6.48 15.30
C TYR A 208 2.35 -7.72 16.16
N THR A 209 1.26 -8.40 15.90
CA THR A 209 0.85 -9.61 16.66
C THR A 209 1.24 -10.91 15.98
N GLY A 210 1.32 -10.89 14.65
CA GLY A 210 1.36 -12.13 13.86
C GLY A 210 0.06 -12.93 13.99
N GLY A 211 0.06 -14.15 13.47
CA GLY A 211 -1.07 -15.06 13.60
C GLY A 211 -1.44 -15.75 12.30
N GLU A 212 -2.53 -16.50 12.33
CA GLU A 212 -3.01 -17.29 11.21
C GLU A 212 -4.48 -17.00 10.93
N THR A 213 -4.81 -16.81 9.64
CA THR A 213 -6.18 -16.71 9.14
C THR A 213 -6.36 -17.61 7.92
N CYS A 214 -7.42 -18.40 7.88
CA CYS A 214 -7.76 -19.25 6.75
C CYS A 214 -9.19 -18.98 6.30
N ILE A 215 -9.38 -18.68 5.03
CA ILE A 215 -10.70 -18.51 4.42
C ILE A 215 -10.99 -19.65 3.43
N PRO A 216 -12.28 -19.98 3.20
CA PRO A 216 -12.66 -21.04 2.25
C PRO A 216 -12.05 -20.79 0.86
N PRO A 217 -11.92 -21.87 0.04
CA PRO A 217 -11.48 -21.75 -1.34
C PRO A 217 -12.35 -20.76 -2.13
N ALA A 218 -11.75 -20.02 -3.06
CA ALA A 218 -12.50 -19.18 -3.97
C ALA A 218 -13.41 -20.03 -4.87
N PRO A 219 -14.63 -19.55 -5.20
CA PRO A 219 -15.47 -20.25 -6.17
C PRO A 219 -14.78 -20.27 -7.54
N THR A 220 -14.72 -21.46 -8.16
CA THR A 220 -14.20 -21.62 -9.52
C THR A 220 -15.28 -21.38 -10.55
N PHE A 221 -14.97 -20.65 -11.60
CA PHE A 221 -15.90 -20.36 -12.69
C PHE A 221 -15.44 -21.08 -13.98
N GLY A 222 -16.34 -21.84 -14.59
CA GLY A 222 -16.04 -22.56 -15.83
C GLY A 222 -15.00 -23.67 -15.64
N ASN A 223 -14.04 -23.76 -16.56
CA ASN A 223 -12.98 -24.78 -16.58
C ASN A 223 -11.66 -24.28 -15.96
N LEU A 224 -11.67 -23.20 -15.18
CA LEU A 224 -10.47 -22.71 -14.52
C LEU A 224 -10.06 -23.69 -13.41
N PRO A 225 -8.76 -23.97 -13.24
CA PRO A 225 -8.27 -24.82 -12.18
C PRO A 225 -8.57 -24.18 -10.82
N GLU A 226 -8.90 -25.01 -9.83
CA GLU A 226 -8.94 -24.57 -8.44
C GLU A 226 -7.52 -24.26 -7.98
N LEU A 227 -7.33 -23.08 -7.40
CA LEU A 227 -6.05 -22.69 -6.83
C LEU A 227 -6.22 -22.40 -5.35
N TYR A 228 -5.23 -22.82 -4.57
CA TYR A 228 -5.05 -22.42 -3.18
C TYR A 228 -4.01 -21.31 -3.11
N HIS A 229 -4.26 -20.35 -2.23
CA HIS A 229 -3.41 -19.19 -2.05
C HIS A 229 -2.87 -19.14 -0.65
N ILE A 230 -1.62 -18.76 -0.49
CA ILE A 230 -0.99 -18.52 0.80
C ILE A 230 -0.12 -17.25 0.75
N GLN A 231 -0.26 -16.42 1.77
CA GLN A 231 0.64 -15.32 2.03
C GLN A 231 1.30 -15.51 3.38
N VAL A 232 2.62 -15.43 3.39
CA VAL A 232 3.45 -15.50 4.59
C VAL A 232 4.18 -14.19 4.75
N ALA A 233 4.04 -13.53 5.88
CA ALA A 233 4.71 -12.29 6.18
C ALA A 233 5.34 -12.28 7.57
N PHE A 234 6.32 -11.41 7.72
CA PHE A 234 6.97 -11.05 8.97
C PHE A 234 6.88 -9.55 9.15
N GLU A 235 7.07 -9.08 10.38
CA GLU A 235 7.16 -7.65 10.64
C GLU A 235 8.36 -7.07 9.88
N GLY A 236 8.06 -6.17 8.93
CA GLY A 236 9.04 -5.46 8.12
C GLY A 236 9.55 -4.19 8.81
N LEU A 237 10.19 -3.33 8.03
CA LEU A 237 10.79 -2.10 8.50
C LEU A 237 9.89 -0.90 8.17
N PRO A 238 9.87 0.14 9.02
CA PRO A 238 9.23 1.41 8.69
C PRO A 238 9.99 2.10 7.55
N ILE A 239 9.27 2.99 6.86
CA ILE A 239 9.77 3.61 5.62
C ILE A 239 11.00 4.52 5.84
N ASP A 240 11.21 5.03 7.05
CA ASP A 240 12.35 5.87 7.44
C ASP A 240 13.52 5.08 8.04
N HIS A 241 13.40 3.75 8.12
CA HIS A 241 14.46 2.91 8.68
C HIS A 241 15.73 2.94 7.81
N PRO A 242 16.94 3.01 8.39
CA PRO A 242 18.19 3.05 7.63
C PRO A 242 18.38 1.88 6.64
N ASP A 243 17.84 0.72 6.97
CA ASP A 243 17.93 -0.50 6.15
C ASP A 243 16.75 -0.67 5.15
N ILE A 244 15.89 0.34 4.98
CA ILE A 244 14.73 0.20 4.08
C ILE A 244 15.15 -0.09 2.63
N TYR A 245 16.25 0.50 2.15
CA TYR A 245 16.76 0.26 0.81
C TYR A 245 17.39 -1.14 0.66
N ALA A 246 17.97 -1.68 1.73
CA ALA A 246 18.41 -3.08 1.75
C ALA A 246 17.21 -4.03 1.67
N LEU A 247 16.14 -3.76 2.42
CA LEU A 247 14.91 -4.56 2.38
C LEU A 247 14.22 -4.48 1.00
N ALA A 248 14.15 -3.30 0.38
CA ALA A 248 13.62 -3.12 -0.98
C ALA A 248 14.49 -3.84 -2.03
N THR A 249 15.82 -3.83 -1.85
CA THR A 249 16.73 -4.59 -2.72
C THR A 249 16.52 -6.09 -2.54
N LEU A 250 16.31 -6.58 -1.32
CA LEU A 250 15.99 -7.98 -1.03
C LEU A 250 14.66 -8.40 -1.68
N GLN A 251 13.63 -7.55 -1.63
CA GLN A 251 12.37 -7.80 -2.34
C GLN A 251 12.59 -7.95 -3.84
N THR A 252 13.36 -7.06 -4.46
CA THR A 252 13.68 -7.11 -5.89
C THR A 252 14.51 -8.35 -6.25
N LEU A 253 15.44 -8.75 -5.39
CA LEU A 253 16.26 -9.96 -5.56
C LEU A 253 15.42 -11.23 -5.50
N LEU A 254 14.50 -11.33 -4.54
CA LEU A 254 13.52 -12.40 -4.48
C LEU A 254 12.59 -12.34 -5.69
N GLY A 255 12.00 -11.18 -5.96
CA GLY A 255 11.18 -10.89 -7.14
C GLY A 255 9.98 -11.84 -7.28
N GLY A 256 9.94 -12.57 -8.39
CA GLY A 256 8.86 -13.50 -8.72
C GLY A 256 7.81 -12.91 -9.67
N GLY A 257 6.69 -13.59 -9.77
CA GLY A 257 5.56 -13.24 -10.66
C GLY A 257 4.67 -14.43 -10.96
N GLY A 258 3.88 -14.35 -12.04
CA GLY A 258 3.06 -15.47 -12.53
C GLY A 258 3.86 -16.48 -13.34
N SER A 259 3.40 -17.73 -13.38
CA SER A 259 3.99 -18.82 -14.17
C SER A 259 3.96 -18.53 -15.67
N PHE A 260 2.91 -17.89 -16.14
CA PHE A 260 2.79 -17.35 -17.50
C PHE A 260 3.21 -15.88 -17.53
N SER A 261 4.49 -15.63 -17.33
CA SER A 261 4.98 -14.27 -17.44
C SER A 261 5.05 -13.84 -18.91
N ALA A 262 4.38 -12.76 -19.25
CA ALA A 262 4.63 -12.00 -20.47
C ALA A 262 5.98 -11.23 -20.38
N GLY A 263 6.90 -11.69 -19.53
CA GLY A 263 8.20 -11.10 -19.30
C GLY A 263 9.09 -11.24 -20.55
N GLY A 264 9.77 -10.18 -20.88
CA GLY A 264 10.90 -10.18 -21.80
C GLY A 264 12.21 -10.04 -21.02
N PRO A 265 13.34 -10.00 -21.73
CA PRO A 265 14.62 -9.70 -21.10
C PRO A 265 14.54 -8.44 -20.22
N GLY A 266 15.07 -8.51 -19.02
CA GLY A 266 15.06 -7.37 -18.05
C GLY A 266 13.85 -7.27 -17.13
N LYS A 267 12.83 -8.13 -17.26
CA LYS A 267 11.62 -8.11 -16.43
C LYS A 267 11.66 -9.04 -15.20
N GLY A 268 12.83 -9.23 -14.59
CA GLY A 268 12.94 -9.98 -13.33
C GLY A 268 12.94 -11.50 -13.45
N MET A 269 13.01 -12.07 -14.66
CA MET A 269 13.04 -13.52 -14.91
C MET A 269 14.26 -14.24 -14.29
N TYR A 270 15.26 -13.49 -13.82
CA TYR A 270 16.44 -14.00 -13.12
C TYR A 270 16.38 -13.79 -11.62
N SER A 271 15.25 -13.34 -11.08
CA SER A 271 15.02 -13.28 -9.64
C SER A 271 14.94 -14.66 -9.02
N ARG A 272 15.20 -14.77 -7.71
CA ARG A 272 15.26 -16.08 -7.03
C ARG A 272 13.95 -16.84 -7.08
N LEU A 273 12.81 -16.20 -6.82
CA LEU A 273 11.52 -16.88 -6.87
C LEU A 273 11.16 -17.34 -8.29
N TYR A 274 11.63 -16.62 -9.31
CA TYR A 274 11.43 -17.06 -10.68
C TYR A 274 12.28 -18.29 -11.00
N THR A 275 13.58 -18.24 -10.70
CA THR A 275 14.53 -19.32 -11.06
C THR A 275 14.44 -20.54 -10.15
N HIS A 276 14.15 -20.36 -8.86
CA HIS A 276 14.15 -21.44 -7.87
C HIS A 276 12.75 -21.97 -7.54
N VAL A 277 11.68 -21.25 -7.93
CA VAL A 277 10.31 -21.69 -7.68
C VAL A 277 9.54 -21.86 -8.98
N LEU A 278 9.22 -20.78 -9.69
CA LEU A 278 8.37 -20.83 -10.89
C LEU A 278 8.91 -21.74 -11.99
N ASN A 279 10.23 -21.75 -12.20
CA ASN A 279 10.87 -22.63 -13.20
C ASN A 279 11.08 -24.06 -12.73
N GLN A 280 10.90 -24.36 -11.45
CA GLN A 280 11.17 -25.69 -10.88
C GLN A 280 9.89 -26.46 -10.56
N TYR A 281 8.83 -25.74 -10.16
CA TYR A 281 7.60 -26.35 -9.66
C TYR A 281 6.40 -25.98 -10.51
N TYR A 282 6.03 -26.86 -11.44
CA TYR A 282 4.93 -26.65 -12.39
C TYR A 282 3.54 -26.49 -11.75
N PHE A 283 3.40 -26.85 -10.50
CA PHE A 283 2.15 -26.71 -9.73
C PHE A 283 2.00 -25.34 -9.07
N VAL A 284 2.99 -24.46 -9.19
CA VAL A 284 2.95 -23.08 -8.71
C VAL A 284 2.51 -22.15 -9.84
N GLU A 285 1.38 -21.48 -9.65
CA GLU A 285 0.83 -20.53 -10.64
C GLU A 285 1.40 -19.12 -10.46
N ASN A 286 1.60 -18.70 -9.22
CA ASN A 286 2.15 -17.39 -8.88
C ASN A 286 3.03 -17.51 -7.64
N CYS A 287 4.15 -16.79 -7.63
CA CYS A 287 5.01 -16.67 -6.48
C CYS A 287 5.74 -15.32 -6.53
N VAL A 288 5.46 -14.44 -5.58
CA VAL A 288 5.98 -13.07 -5.57
C VAL A 288 6.35 -12.60 -4.16
N ALA A 289 7.47 -11.91 -4.02
CA ALA A 289 7.85 -11.22 -2.80
C ALA A 289 7.19 -9.84 -2.72
N PHE A 290 6.70 -9.48 -1.55
CA PHE A 290 6.11 -8.17 -1.29
C PHE A 290 6.76 -7.48 -0.10
N ASN A 291 6.69 -6.14 -0.10
CA ASN A 291 7.17 -5.28 0.98
C ASN A 291 6.20 -4.10 1.13
N HIS A 292 5.53 -4.02 2.28
CA HIS A 292 4.68 -2.90 2.67
C HIS A 292 5.35 -2.15 3.80
N ALA A 293 5.73 -0.90 3.58
CA ALA A 293 6.36 -0.04 4.57
C ALA A 293 5.40 1.10 4.97
N TYR A 294 5.30 1.33 6.27
CA TYR A 294 4.47 2.35 6.89
C TYR A 294 5.32 3.27 7.75
N SER A 295 4.70 4.24 8.42
CA SER A 295 5.42 5.23 9.21
C SER A 295 6.18 4.63 10.41
N ASP A 296 5.70 3.56 11.01
CA ASP A 296 6.23 2.97 12.25
C ASP A 296 6.41 1.45 12.23
N SER A 297 6.00 0.78 11.16
CA SER A 297 6.12 -0.67 10.98
C SER A 297 6.06 -1.05 9.50
N GLY A 298 6.05 -2.33 9.17
CA GLY A 298 5.90 -2.84 7.81
C GLY A 298 5.59 -4.33 7.79
N LEU A 299 5.33 -4.85 6.59
CA LEU A 299 5.18 -6.28 6.33
C LEU A 299 6.06 -6.68 5.15
N PHE A 300 6.86 -7.72 5.34
CA PHE A 300 7.66 -8.31 4.27
C PHE A 300 7.36 -9.80 4.16
N GLY A 301 7.13 -10.30 2.95
CA GLY A 301 6.79 -11.69 2.80
C GLY A 301 6.74 -12.20 1.36
N ILE A 302 6.18 -13.41 1.22
CA ILE A 302 5.95 -14.08 -0.05
C ILE A 302 4.48 -14.44 -0.16
N SER A 303 3.89 -14.15 -1.32
CA SER A 303 2.58 -14.62 -1.76
C SER A 303 2.77 -15.73 -2.78
N MET A 304 2.04 -16.85 -2.63
CA MET A 304 2.10 -17.98 -3.56
C MET A 304 0.71 -18.53 -3.83
N SER A 305 0.50 -18.93 -5.08
CA SER A 305 -0.70 -19.65 -5.53
C SER A 305 -0.30 -20.97 -6.15
N CYS A 306 -0.97 -22.05 -5.78
CA CYS A 306 -0.65 -23.41 -6.25
C CYS A 306 -1.92 -24.26 -6.38
N ILE A 307 -1.78 -25.45 -7.00
CA ILE A 307 -2.85 -26.45 -7.01
C ILE A 307 -3.11 -26.96 -5.58
N PRO A 308 -4.35 -27.39 -5.24
CA PRO A 308 -4.71 -27.82 -3.88
C PRO A 308 -3.83 -28.94 -3.31
N GLU A 309 -3.44 -29.92 -4.13
CA GLU A 309 -2.64 -31.07 -3.74
C GLU A 309 -1.21 -30.71 -3.32
N ALA A 310 -0.72 -29.55 -3.76
CA ALA A 310 0.63 -29.08 -3.47
C ALA A 310 0.70 -28.03 -2.33
N ALA A 311 -0.41 -27.74 -1.64
CA ALA A 311 -0.49 -26.69 -0.64
C ALA A 311 0.53 -26.85 0.50
N ALA A 312 0.72 -28.07 1.03
CA ALA A 312 1.73 -28.34 2.05
C ALA A 312 3.16 -28.12 1.53
N GLN A 313 3.41 -28.51 0.28
CA GLN A 313 4.71 -28.32 -0.37
C GLN A 313 4.98 -26.82 -0.65
N ALA A 314 3.95 -26.02 -0.95
CA ALA A 314 4.05 -24.58 -1.12
C ALA A 314 4.54 -23.90 0.17
N VAL A 315 4.05 -24.32 1.34
CA VAL A 315 4.53 -23.83 2.66
C VAL A 315 6.02 -24.11 2.83
N GLU A 316 6.46 -25.34 2.53
CA GLU A 316 7.87 -25.72 2.66
C GLU A 316 8.76 -24.95 1.69
N ILE A 317 8.32 -24.73 0.44
CA ILE A 317 9.04 -23.95 -0.56
C ILE A 317 9.21 -22.50 -0.09
N ILE A 318 8.15 -21.86 0.41
CA ILE A 318 8.23 -20.50 0.95
C ILE A 318 9.24 -20.43 2.09
N ALA A 319 9.13 -21.33 3.07
CA ALA A 319 10.02 -21.37 4.22
C ALA A 319 11.49 -21.56 3.79
N MET A 320 11.75 -22.47 2.86
CA MET A 320 13.07 -22.71 2.30
C MET A 320 13.63 -21.47 1.59
N GLN A 321 12.83 -20.77 0.77
CA GLN A 321 13.30 -19.57 0.06
C GLN A 321 13.65 -18.43 1.03
N LEU A 322 12.86 -18.24 2.08
CA LEU A 322 13.16 -17.25 3.13
C LEU A 322 14.42 -17.61 3.91
N HIS A 323 14.56 -18.88 4.33
CA HIS A 323 15.77 -19.39 5.01
C HIS A 323 17.03 -19.21 4.18
N ASN A 324 16.97 -19.46 2.87
CA ASN A 324 18.10 -19.32 1.95
C ASN A 324 18.61 -17.87 1.80
N CYS A 325 17.88 -16.89 2.30
CA CYS A 325 18.33 -15.50 2.27
C CYS A 325 19.33 -15.16 3.36
N PHE A 326 19.45 -15.96 4.43
CA PHE A 326 20.29 -15.62 5.58
C PHE A 326 21.08 -16.78 6.22
N ALA A 327 20.71 -18.02 5.99
CA ALA A 327 21.26 -19.15 6.76
C ALA A 327 21.85 -20.28 5.91
N ASN A 328 21.88 -20.17 4.58
CA ASN A 328 22.34 -21.25 3.71
C ASN A 328 23.66 -20.91 3.02
N ASP A 329 24.79 -21.48 3.48
CA ASP A 329 26.11 -21.27 2.88
C ASP A 329 26.21 -21.69 1.40
N LYS A 330 25.40 -22.65 0.96
CA LYS A 330 25.42 -23.15 -0.43
C LYS A 330 24.62 -22.25 -1.39
N LEU A 331 23.64 -21.53 -0.90
CA LEU A 331 22.77 -20.61 -1.64
C LEU A 331 22.94 -19.16 -1.17
N ARG A 332 24.12 -18.84 -0.68
CA ARG A 332 24.49 -17.50 -0.25
C ARG A 332 24.23 -16.47 -1.35
N LEU A 333 23.88 -15.25 -0.95
CA LEU A 333 23.62 -14.15 -1.88
C LEU A 333 24.90 -13.80 -2.66
N GLN A 334 24.84 -13.91 -3.99
CA GLN A 334 25.97 -13.64 -4.86
C GLN A 334 26.02 -12.16 -5.25
N GLU A 335 27.22 -11.60 -5.41
CA GLU A 335 27.43 -10.21 -5.84
C GLU A 335 26.68 -9.89 -7.15
N ASP A 336 26.65 -10.81 -8.10
CA ASP A 336 25.98 -10.63 -9.39
C ASP A 336 24.45 -10.53 -9.23
N GLU A 337 23.85 -11.31 -8.32
CA GLU A 337 22.41 -11.24 -8.03
C GLU A 337 22.05 -9.91 -7.37
N VAL A 338 22.85 -9.50 -6.38
CA VAL A 338 22.67 -8.23 -5.67
C VAL A 338 22.85 -7.06 -6.63
N SER A 339 23.86 -7.09 -7.50
CA SER A 339 24.08 -6.06 -8.51
C SER A 339 22.93 -5.95 -9.49
N ARG A 340 22.37 -7.08 -9.96
CA ARG A 340 21.16 -7.08 -10.81
C ARG A 340 19.95 -6.49 -10.08
N ALA A 341 19.70 -6.90 -8.84
CA ALA A 341 18.59 -6.40 -8.03
C ALA A 341 18.69 -4.89 -7.79
N LYS A 342 19.87 -4.38 -7.45
CA LYS A 342 20.14 -2.94 -7.29
C LYS A 342 19.85 -2.16 -8.57
N ASN A 343 20.35 -2.65 -9.71
CA ASN A 343 20.13 -1.99 -11.00
C ASN A 343 18.67 -2.02 -11.41
N GLN A 344 17.95 -3.13 -11.17
CA GLN A 344 16.53 -3.23 -11.42
C GLN A 344 15.71 -2.29 -10.53
N LEU A 345 16.03 -2.22 -9.23
CA LEU A 345 15.37 -1.32 -8.28
C LEU A 345 15.56 0.15 -8.68
N LYS A 346 16.79 0.57 -9.00
CA LYS A 346 17.10 1.93 -9.47
C LYS A 346 16.37 2.25 -10.77
N SER A 347 16.40 1.34 -11.75
CA SER A 347 15.70 1.52 -13.02
C SER A 347 14.19 1.67 -12.84
N SER A 348 13.59 0.81 -12.02
CA SER A 348 12.15 0.89 -11.71
C SER A 348 11.78 2.20 -11.03
N LEU A 349 12.57 2.63 -10.04
CA LEU A 349 12.39 3.90 -9.35
C LEU A 349 12.43 5.10 -10.32
N LEU A 350 13.45 5.16 -11.17
CA LEU A 350 13.62 6.24 -12.12
C LEU A 350 12.50 6.29 -13.16
N MET A 351 12.16 5.13 -13.76
CA MET A 351 11.08 5.05 -14.75
C MET A 351 9.71 5.42 -14.16
N ASN A 352 9.44 5.03 -12.92
CA ASN A 352 8.19 5.38 -12.25
C ASN A 352 8.09 6.89 -12.01
N LEU A 353 9.18 7.55 -11.64
CA LEU A 353 9.22 8.99 -11.39
C LEU A 353 9.17 9.86 -12.68
N GLU A 354 9.26 9.27 -13.87
CA GLU A 354 8.97 9.98 -15.13
C GLU A 354 7.48 10.33 -15.27
N SER A 355 6.59 9.58 -14.59
CA SER A 355 5.17 9.91 -14.52
C SER A 355 4.93 11.00 -13.48
N LYS A 356 4.38 12.14 -13.91
CA LYS A 356 4.07 13.25 -13.00
C LYS A 356 3.12 12.90 -11.87
N LEU A 357 2.17 11.99 -12.08
CA LEU A 357 1.26 11.54 -11.03
C LEU A 357 1.99 10.67 -10.01
N VAL A 358 2.92 9.82 -10.44
CA VAL A 358 3.73 9.00 -9.53
C VAL A 358 4.73 9.87 -8.77
N GLU A 359 5.40 10.83 -9.43
CA GLU A 359 6.26 11.82 -8.76
C GLU A 359 5.47 12.64 -7.73
N LEU A 360 4.25 13.04 -8.07
CA LEU A 360 3.33 13.76 -7.18
C LEU A 360 3.00 12.95 -5.94
N GLU A 361 2.61 11.67 -6.12
CA GLU A 361 2.26 10.78 -5.01
C GLU A 361 3.45 10.52 -4.11
N ASP A 362 4.60 10.16 -4.69
CA ASP A 362 5.84 9.94 -3.95
C ASP A 362 6.21 11.16 -3.09
N MET A 363 6.21 12.35 -3.71
CA MET A 363 6.53 13.59 -3.03
C MET A 363 5.52 13.93 -1.93
N GLY A 364 4.23 13.80 -2.20
CA GLY A 364 3.15 14.09 -1.25
C GLY A 364 3.21 13.16 -0.02
N ARG A 365 3.40 11.87 -0.24
CA ARG A 365 3.52 10.88 0.84
C ARG A 365 4.79 11.06 1.66
N GLN A 366 5.94 11.29 1.03
CA GLN A 366 7.19 11.54 1.75
C GLN A 366 7.09 12.76 2.66
N VAL A 367 6.54 13.88 2.16
CA VAL A 367 6.39 15.09 2.97
C VAL A 367 5.37 14.89 4.08
N LEU A 368 4.27 14.16 3.82
CA LEU A 368 3.27 13.86 4.84
C LEU A 368 3.84 13.01 5.99
N LEU A 369 4.65 11.99 5.67
CA LEU A 369 5.16 11.04 6.65
C LEU A 369 6.50 11.47 7.28
N HIS A 370 7.37 12.16 6.53
CA HIS A 370 8.75 12.47 6.95
C HIS A 370 9.05 13.95 7.02
N ASN A 371 8.10 14.84 6.68
CA ASN A 371 8.30 16.29 6.56
C ASN A 371 9.43 16.71 5.60
N ARG A 372 9.88 15.80 4.72
CA ARG A 372 10.89 16.10 3.69
C ARG A 372 10.67 15.27 2.44
N LYS A 373 11.09 15.80 1.28
CA LYS A 373 11.30 15.00 0.07
C LYS A 373 12.71 14.44 0.08
N VAL A 374 12.85 13.14 -0.11
CA VAL A 374 14.15 12.48 -0.32
C VAL A 374 14.54 12.66 -1.79
N PRO A 375 15.68 13.29 -2.11
CA PRO A 375 16.14 13.40 -3.49
C PRO A 375 16.42 12.03 -4.11
N VAL A 376 16.11 11.88 -5.40
CA VAL A 376 16.35 10.61 -6.13
C VAL A 376 17.83 10.20 -6.08
N SER A 377 18.75 11.18 -6.15
CA SER A 377 20.19 10.92 -6.01
C SER A 377 20.54 10.29 -4.66
N GLU A 378 19.93 10.76 -3.56
CA GLU A 378 20.11 10.18 -2.21
C GLU A 378 19.61 8.74 -2.16
N MET A 379 18.44 8.45 -2.77
CA MET A 379 17.90 7.10 -2.86
C MET A 379 18.83 6.16 -3.62
N ILE A 380 19.35 6.62 -4.78
CA ILE A 380 20.31 5.87 -5.60
C ILE A 380 21.59 5.58 -4.82
N ASP A 381 22.15 6.59 -4.15
CA ASP A 381 23.35 6.45 -3.33
C ASP A 381 23.16 5.45 -2.19
N CYS A 382 21.98 5.42 -1.57
CA CYS A 382 21.63 4.44 -0.54
C CYS A 382 21.55 3.02 -1.12
N ILE A 383 20.91 2.84 -2.28
CA ILE A 383 20.83 1.54 -2.97
C ILE A 383 22.24 1.06 -3.38
N ASP A 384 23.08 1.96 -3.89
CA ASP A 384 24.42 1.59 -4.34
C ASP A 384 25.36 1.15 -3.20
N LYS A 385 25.12 1.59 -1.98
CA LYS A 385 25.88 1.17 -0.78
C LYS A 385 25.48 -0.21 -0.25
N VAL A 386 24.32 -0.75 -0.65
CA VAL A 386 23.84 -2.06 -0.17
C VAL A 386 24.82 -3.17 -0.59
N THR A 387 25.20 -4.01 0.35
CA THR A 387 26.07 -5.17 0.15
C THR A 387 25.32 -6.49 0.36
N PRO A 388 25.82 -7.64 -0.13
CA PRO A 388 25.23 -8.95 0.17
C PRO A 388 25.10 -9.21 1.69
N ALA A 389 26.09 -8.78 2.47
CA ALA A 389 26.07 -8.93 3.93
C ALA A 389 24.95 -8.11 4.59
N ASP A 390 24.63 -6.92 4.05
CA ASP A 390 23.47 -6.13 4.52
C ASP A 390 22.17 -6.85 4.25
N LEU A 391 22.01 -7.46 3.07
CA LEU A 391 20.82 -8.23 2.72
C LEU A 391 20.65 -9.45 3.63
N GLU A 392 21.74 -10.22 3.87
CA GLU A 392 21.74 -11.37 4.77
C GLU A 392 21.35 -10.96 6.20
N ARG A 393 21.93 -9.85 6.70
CA ARG A 393 21.64 -9.30 8.03
C ARG A 393 20.19 -8.86 8.17
N VAL A 394 19.66 -8.12 7.19
CA VAL A 394 18.28 -7.64 7.19
C VAL A 394 17.31 -8.82 7.06
N ALA A 395 17.59 -9.78 6.17
CA ALA A 395 16.82 -11.00 6.03
C ALA A 395 16.77 -11.79 7.35
N ALA A 396 17.91 -11.97 8.01
CA ALA A 396 17.98 -12.62 9.32
C ALA A 396 17.12 -11.87 10.36
N THR A 397 17.24 -10.54 10.42
CA THR A 397 16.48 -9.72 11.38
C THR A 397 14.97 -9.87 11.19
N VAL A 398 14.50 -9.76 9.96
CA VAL A 398 13.07 -9.80 9.60
C VAL A 398 12.53 -11.23 9.77
N PHE A 399 13.15 -12.22 9.14
CA PHE A 399 12.57 -13.57 9.05
C PHE A 399 12.70 -14.38 10.34
N THR A 400 13.62 -14.02 11.24
CA THR A 400 13.69 -14.64 12.59
C THR A 400 12.85 -13.88 13.62
N GLY A 401 12.03 -12.90 13.21
CA GLY A 401 11.15 -12.14 14.08
C GLY A 401 11.87 -11.22 15.08
N ASN A 402 13.06 -10.74 14.74
CA ASN A 402 13.88 -9.87 15.59
C ASN A 402 13.80 -8.38 15.20
N THR A 403 12.84 -8.00 14.34
CA THR A 403 12.58 -6.61 13.99
C THR A 403 12.20 -5.81 15.24
N LYS A 404 12.71 -4.58 15.33
CA LYS A 404 12.45 -3.67 16.45
C LYS A 404 11.85 -2.37 15.90
N ASN A 405 10.55 -2.26 15.98
CA ASN A 405 9.78 -1.07 15.59
C ASN A 405 9.27 -0.32 16.82
N ALA A 406 8.62 0.82 16.62
CA ALA A 406 8.06 1.65 17.67
C ALA A 406 7.02 0.90 18.53
N GLY A 407 6.23 0.01 17.90
CA GLY A 407 5.38 -0.96 18.61
C GLY A 407 6.17 -2.21 18.99
N THR A 408 5.74 -2.89 20.06
CA THR A 408 6.39 -4.15 20.48
C THR A 408 5.84 -5.30 19.66
N GLY A 409 6.61 -5.79 18.69
CA GLY A 409 6.25 -6.93 17.84
C GLY A 409 6.38 -8.28 18.54
N SER A 410 5.49 -9.22 18.21
CA SER A 410 5.55 -10.60 18.73
C SER A 410 6.72 -11.42 18.16
N GLY A 411 7.17 -11.05 16.96
CA GLY A 411 8.15 -11.82 16.17
C GLY A 411 7.59 -13.09 15.53
N LYS A 412 6.30 -13.40 15.71
CA LYS A 412 5.65 -14.55 15.07
C LYS A 412 5.37 -14.26 13.59
N PRO A 413 5.35 -15.28 12.72
CA PRO A 413 4.91 -15.07 11.34
C PRO A 413 3.42 -14.73 11.28
N THR A 414 3.03 -14.03 10.22
CA THR A 414 1.63 -13.84 9.81
C THR A 414 1.35 -14.71 8.60
N ILE A 415 0.30 -15.51 8.67
CA ILE A 415 -0.04 -16.49 7.63
C ILE A 415 -1.50 -16.30 7.26
N VAL A 416 -1.76 -16.04 6.00
CA VAL A 416 -3.13 -15.97 5.47
C VAL A 416 -3.27 -16.95 4.33
N MET A 417 -4.31 -17.76 4.40
CA MET A 417 -4.57 -18.81 3.43
C MET A 417 -5.98 -18.72 2.88
N GLN A 418 -6.11 -19.10 1.62
CA GLN A 418 -7.40 -19.38 1.00
C GLN A 418 -7.38 -20.79 0.45
N GLY A 419 -8.17 -21.66 1.06
CA GLY A 419 -8.20 -23.09 0.77
C GLY A 419 -8.73 -23.90 1.95
N LYS A 420 -8.49 -25.20 1.94
CA LYS A 420 -8.75 -26.06 3.11
C LYS A 420 -7.53 -26.04 4.02
N ARG A 421 -7.69 -25.62 5.28
CA ARG A 421 -6.58 -25.48 6.24
C ARG A 421 -5.71 -26.73 6.35
N GLU A 422 -6.35 -27.92 6.33
CA GLU A 422 -5.68 -29.21 6.49
C GLU A 422 -4.72 -29.51 5.33
N ALA A 423 -4.99 -28.97 4.12
CA ALA A 423 -4.14 -29.16 2.95
C ALA A 423 -2.77 -28.48 3.07
N PHE A 424 -2.65 -27.43 3.91
CA PHE A 424 -1.39 -26.73 4.14
C PHE A 424 -0.47 -27.41 5.17
N GLY A 425 -0.94 -28.45 5.86
CA GLY A 425 -0.14 -29.26 6.76
C GLY A 425 0.29 -28.55 8.06
N ASP A 426 1.43 -29.01 8.62
CA ASP A 426 2.02 -28.47 9.84
C ASP A 426 2.93 -27.28 9.54
N ILE A 427 2.36 -26.08 9.43
CA ILE A 427 3.06 -24.85 9.11
C ILE A 427 4.06 -24.47 10.22
N ASP A 428 3.65 -24.58 11.48
CA ASP A 428 4.49 -24.23 12.63
C ASP A 428 5.73 -25.14 12.71
N GLY A 429 5.55 -26.43 12.48
CA GLY A 429 6.66 -27.37 12.41
C GLY A 429 7.65 -27.05 11.30
N VAL A 430 7.14 -26.71 10.10
CA VAL A 430 7.98 -26.29 8.97
C VAL A 430 8.76 -25.02 9.31
N PHE A 431 8.11 -23.98 9.82
CA PHE A 431 8.78 -22.71 10.13
C PHE A 431 9.81 -22.86 11.23
N LYS A 432 9.51 -23.64 12.26
CA LYS A 432 10.48 -23.99 13.31
C LYS A 432 11.69 -24.73 12.76
N HIS A 433 11.47 -25.65 11.81
CA HIS A 433 12.55 -26.39 11.16
C HIS A 433 13.51 -25.45 10.42
N TYR A 434 12.99 -24.43 9.75
CA TYR A 434 13.77 -23.43 9.02
C TYR A 434 14.22 -22.24 9.87
N GLY A 435 13.92 -22.21 11.17
CA GLY A 435 14.31 -21.13 12.07
C GLY A 435 13.65 -19.78 11.76
N LEU A 436 12.40 -19.81 11.29
CA LEU A 436 11.60 -18.64 10.94
C LEU A 436 10.65 -18.24 12.07
N GLY A 437 10.63 -16.93 12.37
CA GLY A 437 9.81 -16.40 13.46
C GLY A 437 10.36 -16.73 14.86
N LYS A 438 9.53 -16.41 15.88
CA LYS A 438 9.76 -16.71 17.31
C LYS A 438 8.75 -17.69 17.84
#